data_14bbac5359e0d997e5b38e10fac529a8
#
_entry.id   14bbac5359e0d997e5b38e10fac529a8
#
_cell.length_a   1.000
_cell.length_b   1.000
_cell.length_c   1.000
_cell.angle_alpha   90.00
_cell.angle_beta   90.00
_cell.angle_gamma   90.00
#
_symmetry.space_group_name_H-M   'P 1'
#
loop_
_entity.id
_entity.type
_entity.pdbx_description
1 polymer ?
#
loop_
_entity_poly.entity_id
_entity_poly.type
_entity_poly.pdbx_seq_one_letter_code
_entity_poly.pdbx_strand_id
1 'polypeptide(L)'
;MSHQRNGNQPGTSVRRSTMPDFPDLPEATVARLPEYLRALHHLAEAGHETISSEGLAGAAGVNSAKLRKDLSHLGSYGTRGVGYDIELLIEQIQSVLGLTEHRAVALVGVGNLGHALAGYAGFGSRGFRIAALLDADTRRVGEQINGLSVRHTDELEALVAEHAISIAVIATPVHAAQQVADRLVAAGVTSILNFAPCVLVVPDNVDVRKVDLAIELQILSFHEHRKASSANGRATLESVPTVTTAKVAAAKLPSAKKANAPATIRAVITP
;
A
#
# COMPACT_ATOMS: atom_id res chain seq x y z
N MET A 1 65.80 2.46 -36.51
CA MET A 1 65.18 1.30 -35.82
C MET A 1 64.47 1.86 -34.60
N SER A 2 63.22 2.18 -34.75
CA SER A 2 62.40 2.87 -33.73
C SER A 2 61.33 1.93 -33.23
N HIS A 3 61.40 1.51 -31.98
CA HIS A 3 60.37 0.70 -31.34
C HIS A 3 59.32 1.62 -30.67
N GLN A 4 58.15 1.67 -31.25
CA GLN A 4 56.94 2.23 -30.62
C GLN A 4 56.39 1.21 -29.60
N ARG A 5 56.34 1.59 -28.32
CA ARG A 5 55.61 0.87 -27.29
C ARG A 5 54.17 1.41 -27.21
N ASN A 6 53.25 0.56 -27.60
CA ASN A 6 51.82 0.79 -27.45
C ASN A 6 51.45 0.60 -25.98
N GLY A 7 51.05 1.68 -25.31
CA GLY A 7 50.55 1.66 -23.94
C GLY A 7 49.06 1.31 -23.95
N ASN A 8 48.74 0.07 -23.56
CA ASN A 8 47.38 -0.40 -23.33
C ASN A 8 46.94 0.07 -21.91
N GLN A 9 46.07 1.06 -21.85
CA GLN A 9 45.43 1.45 -20.58
C GLN A 9 44.27 0.48 -20.30
N PRO A 10 44.19 -0.13 -19.09
CA PRO A 10 43.04 -0.93 -18.72
C PRO A 10 41.85 -0.01 -18.45
N GLY A 11 40.81 -0.11 -19.27
CA GLY A 11 39.54 0.52 -19.05
C GLY A 11 38.96 0.05 -17.72
N THR A 12 38.72 1.01 -16.82
CA THR A 12 38.01 0.80 -15.57
C THR A 12 36.56 0.48 -15.91
N SER A 13 36.22 -0.80 -16.01
CA SER A 13 34.84 -1.24 -16.08
C SER A 13 34.18 -0.93 -14.73
N VAL A 14 33.38 0.11 -14.71
CA VAL A 14 32.43 0.33 -13.64
C VAL A 14 31.55 -0.92 -13.54
N ARG A 15 31.79 -1.73 -12.51
CA ARG A 15 30.93 -2.86 -12.16
C ARG A 15 29.55 -2.24 -11.89
N ARG A 16 28.63 -2.39 -12.85
CA ARG A 16 27.20 -2.31 -12.54
C ARG A 16 26.96 -3.34 -11.46
N SER A 17 26.62 -2.88 -10.28
CA SER A 17 26.09 -3.71 -9.23
C SER A 17 24.83 -4.39 -9.81
N THR A 18 24.97 -5.67 -10.17
CA THR A 18 23.81 -6.48 -10.54
C THR A 18 23.02 -6.64 -9.26
N MET A 19 21.89 -5.93 -9.17
CA MET A 19 20.87 -6.24 -8.16
C MET A 19 20.58 -7.75 -8.24
N PRO A 20 20.42 -8.44 -7.11
CA PRO A 20 19.98 -9.82 -7.13
C PRO A 20 18.67 -9.88 -7.92
N ASP A 21 18.61 -10.87 -8.83
CA ASP A 21 17.42 -11.15 -9.64
C ASP A 21 16.32 -11.64 -8.68
N PHE A 22 15.52 -10.71 -8.17
CA PHE A 22 14.40 -11.07 -7.31
C PHE A 22 13.33 -11.72 -8.20
N PRO A 23 12.86 -12.93 -7.86
CA PRO A 23 11.76 -13.55 -8.58
C PRO A 23 10.58 -12.61 -8.59
N ASP A 24 9.81 -12.64 -9.67
CA ASP A 24 8.61 -11.82 -9.87
C ASP A 24 7.63 -12.06 -8.71
N LEU A 25 7.68 -11.17 -7.71
CA LEU A 25 6.89 -11.29 -6.50
C LEU A 25 5.46 -10.82 -6.78
N PRO A 26 4.44 -11.60 -6.42
CA PRO A 26 3.06 -11.15 -6.56
C PRO A 26 2.85 -9.81 -5.83
N GLU A 27 2.24 -8.85 -6.51
CA GLU A 27 1.96 -7.51 -5.97
C GLU A 27 1.29 -7.56 -4.58
N ALA A 28 0.36 -8.51 -4.40
CA ALA A 28 -0.31 -8.74 -3.12
C ALA A 28 0.65 -9.24 -2.02
N THR A 29 1.75 -9.90 -2.36
CA THR A 29 2.81 -10.29 -1.42
C THR A 29 3.62 -9.06 -1.04
N VAL A 30 4.09 -8.29 -2.05
CA VAL A 30 4.85 -7.04 -1.83
C VAL A 30 4.08 -6.09 -0.91
N ALA A 31 2.76 -5.93 -1.10
CA ALA A 31 1.93 -5.07 -0.28
C ALA A 31 1.88 -5.47 1.21
N ARG A 32 2.16 -6.75 1.55
CA ARG A 32 2.15 -7.24 2.94
C ARG A 32 3.53 -7.26 3.61
N LEU A 33 4.62 -7.29 2.83
CA LEU A 33 5.97 -7.33 3.41
C LEU A 33 6.25 -6.21 4.42
N PRO A 34 5.81 -4.95 4.22
CA PRO A 34 5.97 -3.90 5.21
C PRO A 34 5.29 -4.18 6.55
N GLU A 35 4.14 -4.88 6.54
CA GLU A 35 3.45 -5.28 7.77
C GLU A 35 4.23 -6.38 8.52
N TYR A 36 4.78 -7.34 7.78
CA TYR A 36 5.65 -8.36 8.37
C TYR A 36 6.92 -7.75 8.96
N LEU A 37 7.55 -6.84 8.24
CA LEU A 37 8.73 -6.13 8.72
C LEU A 37 8.45 -5.35 10.00
N ARG A 38 7.33 -4.64 10.07
CA ARG A 38 6.90 -3.92 11.28
C ARG A 38 6.70 -4.85 12.46
N ALA A 39 6.02 -6.00 12.26
CA ALA A 39 5.79 -6.98 13.30
C ALA A 39 7.12 -7.59 13.79
N LEU A 40 8.05 -7.90 12.88
CA LEU A 40 9.37 -8.42 13.21
C LEU A 40 10.21 -7.43 14.02
N HIS A 41 10.26 -6.16 13.64
CA HIS A 41 10.97 -5.14 14.43
C HIS A 41 10.42 -5.05 15.86
N HIS A 42 9.10 -5.05 16.03
CA HIS A 42 8.50 -5.03 17.35
C HIS A 42 8.85 -6.27 18.20
N LEU A 43 8.92 -7.45 17.56
CA LEU A 43 9.33 -8.69 18.22
C LEU A 43 10.82 -8.67 18.60
N ALA A 44 11.69 -8.14 17.73
CA ALA A 44 13.11 -7.95 18.01
C ALA A 44 13.34 -6.99 19.18
N GLU A 45 12.62 -5.87 19.22
CA GLU A 45 12.65 -4.91 20.33
C GLU A 45 12.17 -5.54 21.65
N ALA A 46 11.26 -6.51 21.59
CA ALA A 46 10.81 -7.28 22.74
C ALA A 46 11.79 -8.42 23.16
N GLY A 47 12.92 -8.57 22.45
CA GLY A 47 13.97 -9.54 22.77
C GLY A 47 13.72 -10.96 22.26
N HIS A 48 12.83 -11.13 21.28
CA HIS A 48 12.63 -12.42 20.62
C HIS A 48 13.69 -12.66 19.55
N GLU A 49 14.33 -13.83 19.56
CA GLU A 49 15.29 -14.24 18.51
C GLU A 49 14.61 -15.04 17.40
N THR A 50 13.59 -15.82 17.74
CA THR A 50 12.87 -16.68 16.79
C THR A 50 11.36 -16.55 16.95
N ILE A 51 10.61 -16.81 15.85
CA ILE A 51 9.14 -16.74 15.86
C ILE A 51 8.53 -17.83 14.98
N SER A 52 7.44 -18.45 15.44
CA SER A 52 6.67 -19.37 14.60
C SER A 52 5.86 -18.65 13.53
N SER A 53 5.45 -19.37 12.47
CA SER A 53 4.57 -18.79 11.44
C SER A 53 3.22 -18.33 11.99
N GLU A 54 2.71 -19.00 13.02
CA GLU A 54 1.47 -18.63 13.72
C GLU A 54 1.67 -17.35 14.55
N GLY A 55 2.79 -17.25 15.27
CA GLY A 55 3.12 -16.08 16.06
C GLY A 55 3.30 -14.83 15.20
N LEU A 56 4.10 -14.93 14.13
CA LEU A 56 4.30 -13.80 13.21
C LEU A 56 3.01 -13.41 12.48
N ALA A 57 2.21 -14.39 12.05
CA ALA A 57 0.93 -14.12 11.41
C ALA A 57 -0.04 -13.39 12.36
N GLY A 58 -0.09 -13.80 13.63
CA GLY A 58 -0.86 -13.12 14.68
C GLY A 58 -0.40 -11.68 14.90
N ALA A 59 0.91 -11.45 15.00
CA ALA A 59 1.49 -10.13 15.17
C ALA A 59 1.25 -9.19 13.96
N ALA A 60 1.24 -9.77 12.75
CA ALA A 60 0.99 -9.03 11.50
C ALA A 60 -0.50 -8.94 11.11
N GLY A 61 -1.42 -9.57 11.86
CA GLY A 61 -2.84 -9.55 11.57
C GLY A 61 -3.25 -10.32 10.31
N VAL A 62 -2.51 -11.36 9.92
CA VAL A 62 -2.75 -12.16 8.72
C VAL A 62 -2.96 -13.64 9.04
N ASN A 63 -3.41 -14.42 8.05
CA ASN A 63 -3.50 -15.87 8.19
C ASN A 63 -2.12 -16.54 8.03
N SER A 64 -1.77 -17.53 8.88
CA SER A 64 -0.48 -18.22 8.87
C SER A 64 -0.18 -18.99 7.58
N ALA A 65 -1.19 -19.53 6.89
CA ALA A 65 -1.00 -20.17 5.60
C ALA A 65 -0.63 -19.16 4.52
N LYS A 66 -1.24 -17.96 4.56
CA LYS A 66 -0.91 -16.85 3.65
C LYS A 66 0.51 -16.35 3.92
N LEU A 67 0.87 -16.13 5.18
CA LEU A 67 2.22 -15.73 5.56
C LEU A 67 3.28 -16.73 5.05
N ARG A 68 3.08 -18.04 5.28
CA ARG A 68 3.99 -19.07 4.76
C ARG A 68 4.13 -19.03 3.25
N LYS A 69 3.03 -18.83 2.52
CA LYS A 69 3.07 -18.69 1.07
C LYS A 69 3.85 -17.45 0.66
N ASP A 70 3.62 -16.30 1.29
CA ASP A 70 4.34 -15.07 0.98
C ASP A 70 5.85 -15.21 1.25
N LEU A 71 6.23 -15.74 2.41
CA LEU A 71 7.63 -15.95 2.75
C LEU A 71 8.31 -17.01 1.87
N SER A 72 7.57 -17.97 1.32
CA SER A 72 8.14 -18.94 0.38
C SER A 72 8.63 -18.32 -0.93
N HIS A 73 8.08 -17.17 -1.32
CA HIS A 73 8.58 -16.40 -2.47
C HIS A 73 9.93 -15.72 -2.20
N LEU A 74 10.24 -15.46 -0.94
CA LEU A 74 11.53 -14.86 -0.53
C LEU A 74 12.63 -15.91 -0.38
N GLY A 75 12.26 -17.19 -0.24
CA GLY A 75 13.16 -18.32 0.02
C GLY A 75 12.68 -19.14 1.22
N SER A 76 13.40 -20.21 1.53
CA SER A 76 13.07 -21.08 2.67
C SER A 76 13.87 -20.68 3.90
N TYR A 77 13.34 -19.79 4.73
CA TYR A 77 14.01 -19.29 5.94
C TYR A 77 13.50 -19.92 7.24
N GLY A 78 12.44 -20.72 7.20
CA GLY A 78 11.89 -21.39 8.37
C GLY A 78 12.51 -22.75 8.62
N THR A 79 12.99 -23.00 9.84
CA THR A 79 13.41 -24.31 10.29
C THR A 79 12.25 -25.06 10.92
N ARG A 80 11.99 -26.29 10.46
CA ARG A 80 10.87 -27.11 10.95
C ARG A 80 11.00 -27.34 12.46
N GLY A 81 9.98 -26.93 13.22
CA GLY A 81 9.95 -27.05 14.68
C GLY A 81 10.63 -25.90 15.45
N VAL A 82 11.38 -25.03 14.79
CA VAL A 82 12.03 -23.86 15.40
C VAL A 82 11.33 -22.55 15.02
N GLY A 83 10.93 -22.39 13.75
CA GLY A 83 10.33 -21.16 13.21
C GLY A 83 11.30 -20.39 12.35
N TYR A 84 11.14 -19.07 12.33
CA TYR A 84 11.96 -18.12 11.58
C TYR A 84 12.91 -17.40 12.55
N ASP A 85 14.15 -17.24 12.15
CA ASP A 85 15.07 -16.28 12.75
C ASP A 85 14.60 -14.86 12.41
N ILE A 86 14.42 -14.03 13.44
CA ILE A 86 13.80 -12.71 13.30
C ILE A 86 14.76 -11.75 12.57
N GLU A 87 16.05 -11.71 12.96
CA GLU A 87 17.03 -10.80 12.35
C GLU A 87 17.27 -11.15 10.89
N LEU A 88 17.47 -12.43 10.59
CA LEU A 88 17.64 -12.89 9.22
C LEU A 88 16.42 -12.55 8.33
N LEU A 89 15.21 -12.71 8.87
CA LEU A 89 13.99 -12.41 8.11
C LEU A 89 13.80 -10.90 7.90
N ILE A 90 14.19 -10.06 8.87
CA ILE A 90 14.23 -8.59 8.73
C ILE A 90 15.16 -8.22 7.58
N GLU A 91 16.40 -8.70 7.59
CA GLU A 91 17.38 -8.42 6.54
C GLU A 91 16.87 -8.80 5.15
N GLN A 92 16.28 -9.97 5.03
CA GLN A 92 15.73 -10.46 3.76
C GLN A 92 14.57 -9.59 3.25
N ILE A 93 13.63 -9.26 4.12
CA ILE A 93 12.50 -8.40 3.73
C ILE A 93 12.99 -6.99 3.37
N GLN A 94 13.92 -6.43 4.12
CA GLN A 94 14.52 -5.13 3.81
C GLN A 94 15.25 -5.15 2.47
N SER A 95 16.00 -6.21 2.19
CA SER A 95 16.68 -6.39 0.90
C SER A 95 15.70 -6.41 -0.26
N VAL A 96 14.63 -7.20 -0.15
CA VAL A 96 13.56 -7.30 -1.16
C VAL A 96 12.84 -5.96 -1.37
N LEU A 97 12.55 -5.24 -0.30
CA LEU A 97 11.91 -3.92 -0.36
C LEU A 97 12.87 -2.80 -0.77
N GLY A 98 14.17 -3.09 -0.98
CA GLY A 98 15.18 -2.09 -1.32
C GLY A 98 15.43 -1.07 -0.21
N LEU A 99 15.27 -1.46 1.06
CA LEU A 99 15.42 -0.60 2.25
C LEU A 99 16.82 -0.70 2.88
N THR A 100 17.76 -1.38 2.24
CA THR A 100 19.16 -1.49 2.70
C THR A 100 19.94 -0.18 2.57
N GLU A 101 19.45 0.74 1.74
CA GLU A 101 19.98 2.09 1.57
C GLU A 101 18.89 3.14 1.83
N HIS A 102 19.29 4.30 2.36
CA HIS A 102 18.35 5.42 2.55
C HIS A 102 17.98 6.03 1.21
N ARG A 103 16.70 5.95 0.85
CA ARG A 103 16.14 6.53 -0.37
C ARG A 103 15.82 8.01 -0.17
N ALA A 104 16.36 8.85 -1.07
CA ALA A 104 16.02 10.27 -1.11
C ALA A 104 14.62 10.46 -1.72
N VAL A 105 13.80 11.29 -1.07
CA VAL A 105 12.42 11.56 -1.46
C VAL A 105 12.21 13.07 -1.65
N ALA A 106 11.57 13.48 -2.74
CA ALA A 106 11.04 14.83 -2.89
C ALA A 106 9.58 14.89 -2.39
N LEU A 107 9.24 15.93 -1.67
CA LEU A 107 7.85 16.24 -1.30
C LEU A 107 7.44 17.53 -1.99
N VAL A 108 6.43 17.45 -2.84
CA VAL A 108 5.89 18.57 -3.63
C VAL A 108 4.50 18.94 -3.13
N GLY A 109 4.34 20.18 -2.71
CA GLY A 109 3.17 20.72 -2.03
C GLY A 109 3.35 20.70 -0.51
N VAL A 110 3.64 21.85 0.10
CA VAL A 110 3.90 22.01 1.53
C VAL A 110 2.70 22.70 2.22
N GLY A 111 1.48 22.36 1.77
CA GLY A 111 0.24 22.71 2.48
C GLY A 111 0.11 21.95 3.81
N ASN A 112 -1.07 21.95 4.43
CA ASN A 112 -1.26 21.32 5.73
C ASN A 112 -0.80 19.84 5.75
N LEU A 113 -1.18 19.08 4.73
CA LEU A 113 -0.78 17.66 4.62
C LEU A 113 0.72 17.53 4.35
N GLY A 114 1.27 18.28 3.39
CA GLY A 114 2.69 18.21 3.06
C GLY A 114 3.57 18.61 4.23
N HIS A 115 3.20 19.64 4.98
CA HIS A 115 3.90 20.04 6.19
C HIS A 115 3.90 18.92 7.25
N ALA A 116 2.76 18.27 7.48
CA ALA A 116 2.65 17.13 8.40
C ALA A 116 3.53 15.94 7.94
N LEU A 117 3.54 15.64 6.63
CA LEU A 117 4.37 14.59 6.06
C LEU A 117 5.87 14.92 6.15
N ALA A 118 6.27 16.17 5.91
CA ALA A 118 7.65 16.60 6.04
C ALA A 118 8.17 16.44 7.48
N GLY A 119 7.27 16.57 8.47
CA GLY A 119 7.53 16.38 9.91
C GLY A 119 7.48 14.93 10.39
N TYR A 120 7.07 13.98 9.54
CA TYR A 120 6.82 12.62 9.97
C TYR A 120 8.10 11.81 10.16
N ALA A 121 8.49 11.58 11.42
CA ALA A 121 9.71 10.84 11.79
C ALA A 121 9.71 9.38 11.28
N GLY A 122 8.54 8.80 11.03
CA GLY A 122 8.39 7.43 10.55
C GLY A 122 8.95 7.17 9.15
N PHE A 123 9.28 8.18 8.36
CA PHE A 123 9.99 7.97 7.10
C PHE A 123 11.46 7.60 7.34
N GLY A 124 12.15 8.34 8.20
CA GLY A 124 13.57 8.09 8.51
C GLY A 124 13.82 6.70 9.08
N SER A 125 12.99 6.26 10.01
CA SER A 125 13.10 4.92 10.61
C SER A 125 12.82 3.76 9.62
N ARG A 126 12.28 4.08 8.44
CA ARG A 126 11.97 3.09 7.38
C ARG A 126 12.84 3.22 6.14
N GLY A 127 13.98 3.91 6.22
CA GLY A 127 14.91 4.04 5.12
C GLY A 127 14.57 5.13 4.09
N PHE A 128 13.65 6.06 4.42
CA PHE A 128 13.30 7.17 3.53
C PHE A 128 13.77 8.49 4.14
N ARG A 129 14.51 9.28 3.38
CA ARG A 129 14.95 10.62 3.78
C ARG A 129 14.28 11.64 2.87
N ILE A 130 13.48 12.54 3.44
CA ILE A 130 13.04 13.71 2.69
C ILE A 130 14.30 14.55 2.37
N ALA A 131 14.59 14.72 1.09
CA ALA A 131 15.77 15.43 0.60
C ALA A 131 15.42 16.79 0.01
N ALA A 132 14.20 16.98 -0.49
CA ALA A 132 13.71 18.23 -1.05
C ALA A 132 12.25 18.48 -0.64
N LEU A 133 11.96 19.72 -0.24
CA LEU A 133 10.63 20.25 -0.01
C LEU A 133 10.36 21.33 -1.04
N LEU A 134 9.26 21.21 -1.80
CA LEU A 134 8.94 22.08 -2.91
C LEU A 134 7.51 22.61 -2.81
N ASP A 135 7.34 23.91 -3.04
CA ASP A 135 6.02 24.53 -3.15
C ASP A 135 6.01 25.61 -4.24
N ALA A 136 4.87 25.82 -4.89
CA ALA A 136 4.67 26.89 -5.85
C ALA A 136 4.33 28.24 -5.19
N ASP A 137 3.89 28.22 -3.93
CA ASP A 137 3.56 29.42 -3.18
C ASP A 137 4.85 30.09 -2.66
N THR A 138 5.21 31.20 -3.27
CA THR A 138 6.40 31.99 -2.90
C THR A 138 6.42 32.43 -1.44
N ARG A 139 5.28 32.49 -0.76
CA ARG A 139 5.20 32.84 0.67
C ARG A 139 5.74 31.72 1.57
N ARG A 140 5.77 30.47 1.05
CA ARG A 140 6.31 29.30 1.75
C ARG A 140 7.79 29.07 1.47
N VAL A 141 8.30 29.63 0.39
CA VAL A 141 9.71 29.49 0.01
C VAL A 141 10.61 30.10 1.09
N GLY A 142 11.57 29.32 1.56
CA GLY A 142 12.45 29.68 2.67
C GLY A 142 11.94 29.23 4.04
N GLU A 143 10.71 28.74 4.18
CA GLU A 143 10.20 28.13 5.41
C GLU A 143 11.08 26.94 5.78
N GLN A 144 11.42 26.81 7.07
CA GLN A 144 12.24 25.72 7.58
C GLN A 144 11.35 24.66 8.22
N ILE A 145 11.43 23.42 7.73
CA ILE A 145 10.69 22.27 8.27
C ILE A 145 11.69 21.14 8.50
N ASN A 146 11.87 20.72 9.74
CA ASN A 146 12.83 19.66 10.12
C ASN A 146 14.24 19.84 9.54
N GLY A 147 14.74 21.07 9.52
CA GLY A 147 16.07 21.39 9.01
C GLY A 147 16.19 21.47 7.50
N LEU A 148 15.08 21.30 6.76
CA LEU A 148 15.03 21.50 5.32
C LEU A 148 14.31 22.80 4.98
N SER A 149 14.86 23.57 4.03
CA SER A 149 14.22 24.76 3.51
C SER A 149 13.27 24.40 2.38
N VAL A 150 12.04 24.94 2.40
CA VAL A 150 11.11 24.85 1.28
C VAL A 150 11.68 25.65 0.10
N ARG A 151 11.79 25.00 -1.06
CA ARG A 151 12.28 25.58 -2.31
C ARG A 151 11.12 25.81 -3.28
N HIS A 152 11.30 26.72 -4.22
CA HIS A 152 10.30 26.91 -5.25
C HIS A 152 10.25 25.74 -6.23
N THR A 153 9.05 25.41 -6.74
CA THR A 153 8.90 24.31 -7.70
C THR A 153 9.72 24.46 -8.98
N ASP A 154 10.18 25.65 -9.32
CA ASP A 154 11.09 25.87 -10.47
C ASP A 154 12.45 25.17 -10.30
N GLU A 155 12.82 24.81 -9.08
CA GLU A 155 14.08 24.13 -8.77
C GLU A 155 13.91 22.60 -8.76
N LEU A 156 12.74 22.08 -9.12
CA LEU A 156 12.38 20.66 -9.02
C LEU A 156 13.42 19.76 -9.71
N GLU A 157 13.70 20.01 -10.97
CA GLU A 157 14.59 19.18 -11.80
C GLU A 157 16.02 19.21 -11.27
N ALA A 158 16.48 20.38 -10.83
CA ALA A 158 17.81 20.54 -10.25
C ALA A 158 17.97 19.75 -8.96
N LEU A 159 16.98 19.84 -8.04
CA LEU A 159 17.00 19.12 -6.77
C LEU A 159 16.86 17.61 -6.94
N VAL A 160 16.05 17.16 -7.90
CA VAL A 160 15.94 15.73 -8.25
C VAL A 160 17.30 15.18 -8.68
N ALA A 161 18.02 15.91 -9.54
CA ALA A 161 19.34 15.50 -10.01
C ALA A 161 20.39 15.58 -8.90
N GLU A 162 20.43 16.67 -8.12
CA GLU A 162 21.40 16.89 -7.05
C GLU A 162 21.35 15.80 -5.97
N HIS A 163 20.14 15.41 -5.59
CA HIS A 163 19.95 14.43 -4.51
C HIS A 163 19.68 13.00 -5.02
N ALA A 164 19.78 12.74 -6.33
CA ALA A 164 19.51 11.46 -6.97
C ALA A 164 18.13 10.89 -6.55
N ILE A 165 17.09 11.74 -6.58
CA ILE A 165 15.76 11.39 -6.11
C ILE A 165 15.06 10.50 -7.12
N SER A 166 14.64 9.31 -6.70
CA SER A 166 13.86 8.36 -7.51
C SER A 166 12.41 8.23 -7.04
N ILE A 167 12.09 8.72 -5.84
CA ILE A 167 10.76 8.65 -5.24
C ILE A 167 10.26 10.06 -4.94
N ALA A 168 9.00 10.35 -5.27
CA ALA A 168 8.38 11.63 -4.93
C ALA A 168 7.01 11.45 -4.25
N VAL A 169 6.68 12.41 -3.38
CA VAL A 169 5.36 12.54 -2.76
C VAL A 169 4.69 13.77 -3.36
N ILE A 170 3.50 13.62 -3.92
CA ILE A 170 2.67 14.71 -4.44
C ILE A 170 1.55 14.99 -3.43
N ALA A 171 1.58 16.17 -2.82
CA ALA A 171 0.57 16.66 -1.88
C ALA A 171 -0.01 18.02 -2.34
N THR A 172 -0.08 18.21 -3.65
CA THR A 172 -0.58 19.43 -4.30
C THR A 172 -2.10 19.38 -4.53
N PRO A 173 -2.75 20.51 -4.79
CA PRO A 173 -4.13 20.52 -5.28
C PRO A 173 -4.27 19.75 -6.60
N VAL A 174 -5.50 19.22 -6.85
CA VAL A 174 -5.82 18.38 -8.03
C VAL A 174 -5.34 19.00 -9.35
N HIS A 175 -5.59 20.30 -9.54
CA HIS A 175 -5.29 21.00 -10.80
C HIS A 175 -3.78 21.09 -11.12
N ALA A 176 -2.91 20.96 -10.11
CA ALA A 176 -1.47 21.01 -10.27
C ALA A 176 -0.80 19.63 -10.32
N ALA A 177 -1.50 18.59 -9.85
CA ALA A 177 -0.90 17.28 -9.59
C ALA A 177 -0.33 16.63 -10.87
N GLN A 178 -1.04 16.68 -11.99
CA GLN A 178 -0.55 16.09 -13.25
C GLN A 178 0.70 16.80 -13.75
N GLN A 179 0.70 18.12 -13.78
CA GLN A 179 1.86 18.89 -14.24
C GLN A 179 3.10 18.62 -13.38
N VAL A 180 2.92 18.49 -12.06
CA VAL A 180 4.01 18.12 -11.14
C VAL A 180 4.50 16.71 -11.44
N ALA A 181 3.61 15.75 -11.67
CA ALA A 181 3.98 14.39 -12.03
C ALA A 181 4.79 14.34 -13.33
N ASP A 182 4.34 15.04 -14.36
CA ASP A 182 5.02 15.12 -15.67
C ASP A 182 6.46 15.64 -15.51
N ARG A 183 6.66 16.68 -14.70
CA ARG A 183 7.98 17.25 -14.43
C ARG A 183 8.86 16.30 -13.62
N LEU A 184 8.32 15.64 -12.60
CA LEU A 184 9.04 14.63 -11.80
C LEU A 184 9.52 13.47 -12.68
N VAL A 185 8.64 12.97 -13.55
CA VAL A 185 8.97 11.88 -14.50
C VAL A 185 10.04 12.31 -15.50
N ALA A 186 9.92 13.50 -16.06
CA ALA A 186 10.92 14.07 -16.97
C ALA A 186 12.29 14.26 -16.29
N ALA A 187 12.31 14.52 -14.97
CA ALA A 187 13.51 14.63 -14.17
C ALA A 187 14.11 13.26 -13.76
N GLY A 188 13.43 12.14 -14.05
CA GLY A 188 13.91 10.79 -13.77
C GLY A 188 13.31 10.11 -12.55
N VAL A 189 12.26 10.68 -11.93
CA VAL A 189 11.52 10.01 -10.84
C VAL A 189 10.71 8.86 -11.42
N THR A 190 10.84 7.68 -10.80
CA THR A 190 10.19 6.45 -11.24
C THR A 190 9.11 5.94 -10.29
N SER A 191 8.97 6.56 -9.10
CA SER A 191 7.98 6.13 -8.10
C SER A 191 7.32 7.34 -7.47
N ILE A 192 5.97 7.37 -7.47
CA ILE A 192 5.18 8.51 -6.99
C ILE A 192 4.14 8.06 -5.97
N LEU A 193 4.18 8.64 -4.78
CA LEU A 193 3.11 8.55 -3.79
C LEU A 193 2.19 9.76 -3.94
N ASN A 194 0.98 9.53 -4.49
CA ASN A 194 0.04 10.59 -4.81
C ASN A 194 -1.06 10.75 -3.76
N PHE A 195 -1.08 11.89 -3.07
CA PHE A 195 -2.16 12.28 -2.15
C PHE A 195 -3.20 13.19 -2.79
N ALA A 196 -2.98 13.69 -4.01
CA ALA A 196 -3.99 14.44 -4.72
C ALA A 196 -5.15 13.52 -5.11
N PRO A 197 -6.44 13.93 -4.91
CA PRO A 197 -7.59 13.08 -5.18
C PRO A 197 -7.89 12.99 -6.69
N CYS A 198 -6.89 12.62 -7.49
CA CYS A 198 -6.98 12.38 -8.92
C CYS A 198 -6.15 11.16 -9.34
N VAL A 199 -6.44 10.65 -10.52
CA VAL A 199 -5.61 9.65 -11.19
C VAL A 199 -4.55 10.39 -12.00
N LEU A 200 -3.29 10.00 -11.85
CA LEU A 200 -2.19 10.52 -12.65
C LEU A 200 -1.98 9.63 -13.87
N VAL A 201 -1.71 10.23 -15.00
CA VAL A 201 -1.34 9.55 -16.24
C VAL A 201 0.18 9.63 -16.37
N VAL A 202 0.85 8.46 -16.32
CA VAL A 202 2.30 8.35 -16.36
C VAL A 202 2.71 7.23 -17.32
N PRO A 203 3.97 7.19 -17.79
CA PRO A 203 4.51 6.07 -18.57
C PRO A 203 4.51 4.75 -17.78
N ASP A 204 4.48 3.60 -18.46
CA ASP A 204 4.40 2.27 -17.87
C ASP A 204 5.57 1.92 -16.92
N ASN A 205 6.69 2.60 -17.06
CA ASN A 205 7.87 2.41 -16.19
C ASN A 205 7.86 3.28 -14.92
N VAL A 206 6.74 3.95 -14.63
CA VAL A 206 6.58 4.79 -13.44
C VAL A 206 5.48 4.21 -12.54
N ASP A 207 5.85 3.85 -11.34
CA ASP A 207 4.90 3.34 -10.35
C ASP A 207 4.19 4.47 -9.61
N VAL A 208 2.86 4.44 -9.59
CA VAL A 208 2.05 5.39 -8.83
C VAL A 208 1.22 4.69 -7.78
N ARG A 209 1.39 5.10 -6.53
CA ARG A 209 0.53 4.70 -5.41
C ARG A 209 -0.34 5.87 -5.00
N LYS A 210 -1.66 5.73 -5.16
CA LYS A 210 -2.64 6.73 -4.70
C LYS A 210 -3.02 6.47 -3.25
N VAL A 211 -3.00 7.51 -2.44
CA VAL A 211 -3.49 7.51 -1.05
C VAL A 211 -4.67 8.47 -0.95
N ASP A 212 -5.85 7.95 -0.67
CA ASP A 212 -7.08 8.75 -0.55
C ASP A 212 -7.81 8.39 0.74
N LEU A 213 -7.58 9.21 1.77
CA LEU A 213 -8.15 8.97 3.10
C LEU A 213 -9.68 9.04 3.11
N ALA A 214 -10.30 9.77 2.16
CA ALA A 214 -11.74 9.85 2.08
C ALA A 214 -12.34 8.53 1.58
N ILE A 215 -11.67 7.83 0.68
CA ILE A 215 -12.09 6.50 0.21
C ILE A 215 -12.08 5.50 1.39
N GLU A 216 -11.04 5.51 2.23
CA GLU A 216 -10.96 4.63 3.40
C GLU A 216 -12.11 4.89 4.38
N LEU A 217 -12.47 6.16 4.62
CA LEU A 217 -13.62 6.52 5.44
C LEU A 217 -14.96 6.08 4.82
N GLN A 218 -15.09 6.14 3.48
CA GLN A 218 -16.30 5.65 2.79
C GLN A 218 -16.45 4.14 2.94
N ILE A 219 -15.35 3.38 2.87
CA ILE A 219 -15.35 1.93 3.11
C ILE A 219 -15.78 1.63 4.54
N LEU A 220 -15.26 2.36 5.54
CA LEU A 220 -15.66 2.22 6.93
C LEU A 220 -17.15 2.55 7.12
N SER A 221 -17.67 3.59 6.48
CA SER A 221 -19.09 3.95 6.51
C SER A 221 -19.99 2.82 5.98
N PHE A 222 -19.57 2.15 4.90
CA PHE A 222 -20.28 0.96 4.41
C PHE A 222 -20.34 -0.15 5.49
N HIS A 223 -19.22 -0.42 6.16
CA HIS A 223 -19.19 -1.45 7.21
C HIS A 223 -20.09 -1.09 8.41
N GLU A 224 -20.14 0.17 8.80
CA GLU A 224 -21.03 0.64 9.87
C GLU A 224 -22.50 0.49 9.48
N HIS A 225 -22.86 0.91 8.27
CA HIS A 225 -24.24 0.74 7.77
C HIS A 225 -24.67 -0.73 7.76
N ARG A 226 -23.78 -1.64 7.33
CA ARG A 226 -24.06 -3.08 7.33
C ARG A 226 -24.25 -3.65 8.74
N LYS A 227 -23.46 -3.22 9.72
CA LYS A 227 -23.63 -3.63 11.14
C LYS A 227 -24.96 -3.17 11.69
N ALA A 228 -25.35 -1.90 11.45
CA ALA A 228 -26.63 -1.36 11.89
C ALA A 228 -27.83 -2.11 11.28
N SER A 229 -27.76 -2.46 10.00
CA SER A 229 -28.80 -3.24 9.32
C SER A 229 -28.92 -4.66 9.88
N SER A 230 -27.80 -5.30 10.22
CA SER A 230 -27.78 -6.63 10.84
C SER A 230 -28.31 -6.62 12.27
N ALA A 231 -28.06 -5.57 13.03
CA ALA A 231 -28.59 -5.40 14.40
C ALA A 231 -30.11 -5.19 14.39
N ASN A 232 -30.62 -4.36 13.45
CA ASN A 232 -32.07 -4.13 13.30
C ASN A 232 -32.82 -5.39 12.84
N GLY A 233 -32.21 -6.20 11.91
CA GLY A 233 -32.78 -7.47 11.47
C GLY A 233 -32.87 -8.51 12.60
N ARG A 234 -31.93 -8.48 13.54
CA ARG A 234 -31.94 -9.38 14.71
C ARG A 234 -32.98 -8.97 15.76
N ALA A 235 -33.15 -7.67 15.98
CA ALA A 235 -34.16 -7.13 16.89
C ALA A 235 -35.59 -7.43 16.41
N THR A 236 -35.86 -7.45 15.11
CA THR A 236 -37.14 -7.78 14.53
C THR A 236 -37.49 -9.27 14.62
N LEU A 237 -36.49 -10.17 14.69
CA LEU A 237 -36.72 -11.61 14.86
C LEU A 237 -36.96 -12.04 16.30
N GLU A 238 -36.53 -11.27 17.29
CA GLU A 238 -36.79 -11.51 18.72
C GLU A 238 -38.16 -11.01 19.20
N SER A 239 -38.87 -10.22 18.40
CA SER A 239 -40.18 -9.65 18.76
C SER A 239 -41.38 -10.37 18.16
N VAL A 240 -41.22 -11.58 17.61
CA VAL A 240 -42.36 -12.40 17.18
C VAL A 240 -43.04 -13.01 18.42
N PRO A 241 -44.25 -12.60 18.82
CA PRO A 241 -44.90 -13.21 19.97
C PRO A 241 -45.21 -14.67 19.64
N THR A 242 -44.79 -15.58 20.52
CA THR A 242 -45.14 -17.00 20.47
C THR A 242 -46.68 -17.10 20.53
N VAL A 243 -47.30 -17.38 19.39
CA VAL A 243 -48.75 -17.65 19.36
C VAL A 243 -48.95 -19.02 20.03
N THR A 244 -49.49 -18.96 21.26
CA THR A 244 -49.95 -20.14 21.99
C THR A 244 -51.03 -20.82 21.16
N THR A 245 -50.79 -22.04 20.70
CA THR A 245 -51.79 -22.88 20.02
C THR A 245 -52.95 -23.19 20.90
N ALA A 246 -54.02 -22.39 20.79
CA ALA A 246 -55.32 -22.75 21.31
C ALA A 246 -55.90 -23.87 20.41
N LYS A 247 -56.22 -24.97 21.06
CA LYS A 247 -56.86 -26.18 20.55
C LYS A 247 -58.17 -25.85 19.84
N VAL A 248 -58.20 -25.85 18.49
CA VAL A 248 -59.47 -25.73 17.73
C VAL A 248 -59.96 -27.11 17.36
N ALA A 249 -61.17 -27.41 17.85
CA ALA A 249 -61.89 -28.64 17.58
C ALA A 249 -62.27 -28.80 16.11
N ALA A 250 -62.28 -30.03 15.66
CA ALA A 250 -62.59 -30.45 14.29
C ALA A 250 -64.00 -30.04 13.87
N ALA A 251 -64.15 -29.29 12.77
CA ALA A 251 -65.40 -29.17 12.03
C ALA A 251 -65.18 -29.58 10.58
N LYS A 252 -66.10 -30.43 10.12
CA LYS A 252 -66.15 -31.12 8.83
C LYS A 252 -66.08 -30.22 7.61
N LEU A 253 -65.34 -30.60 6.60
CA LEU A 253 -65.37 -30.11 5.21
C LEU A 253 -66.65 -30.47 4.49
N PRO A 254 -67.14 -29.65 3.53
CA PRO A 254 -67.76 -30.14 2.33
C PRO A 254 -66.89 -29.91 1.10
N SER A 255 -67.01 -30.90 0.23
CA SER A 255 -66.28 -31.13 -1.02
C SER A 255 -66.68 -30.21 -2.17
N ALA A 256 -65.75 -30.07 -3.11
CA ALA A 256 -65.86 -29.88 -4.55
C ALA A 256 -65.86 -28.47 -5.14
N LYS A 257 -64.96 -28.14 -6.04
CA LYS A 257 -65.08 -28.31 -7.50
C LYS A 257 -63.84 -27.75 -8.21
N LYS A 258 -63.38 -28.53 -9.20
CA LYS A 258 -62.37 -28.12 -10.17
C LYS A 258 -62.81 -26.90 -10.98
N ALA A 259 -61.88 -25.98 -11.27
CA ALA A 259 -61.85 -25.23 -12.54
C ALA A 259 -60.48 -24.63 -12.83
N ASN A 260 -59.89 -25.08 -13.90
CA ASN A 260 -59.07 -24.48 -14.97
C ASN A 260 -58.04 -23.35 -14.63
N ALA A 261 -56.81 -23.69 -14.98
CA ALA A 261 -55.80 -22.73 -15.48
C ALA A 261 -56.29 -22.12 -16.83
N PRO A 262 -55.81 -20.96 -17.28
CA PRO A 262 -54.45 -20.83 -17.85
C PRO A 262 -53.82 -19.43 -17.71
N ALA A 263 -52.56 -19.34 -17.98
CA ALA A 263 -51.83 -18.49 -18.94
C ALA A 263 -50.54 -17.89 -18.37
N THR A 264 -49.50 -18.38 -18.95
CA THR A 264 -48.11 -17.88 -19.02
C THR A 264 -48.05 -16.42 -19.48
N ILE A 265 -47.32 -15.57 -18.76
CA ILE A 265 -46.77 -14.34 -19.31
C ILE A 265 -45.25 -14.35 -19.15
N ARG A 266 -44.59 -14.43 -20.30
CA ARG A 266 -43.14 -14.25 -20.50
C ARG A 266 -42.82 -12.76 -20.41
N ALA A 267 -41.92 -12.35 -19.54
CA ALA A 267 -41.28 -11.05 -19.64
C ALA A 267 -39.94 -11.19 -20.36
N VAL A 268 -39.80 -10.42 -21.43
CA VAL A 268 -38.61 -10.25 -22.28
C VAL A 268 -37.71 -9.21 -21.62
N ILE A 269 -36.43 -9.58 -21.40
CA ILE A 269 -35.36 -8.63 -21.07
C ILE A 269 -34.48 -8.58 -22.32
N THR A 270 -34.26 -7.37 -22.82
CA THR A 270 -33.16 -7.01 -23.73
C THR A 270 -32.89 -5.50 -23.67
N PRO A 271 -31.69 -5.05 -24.01
CA PRO A 271 -30.32 -5.37 -23.55
C PRO A 271 -29.72 -4.23 -22.73
#